data_bac4f11568425b686da6542626341386
#
_entry.id   bac4f11568425b686da6542626341386
#
_cell.length_a   1.000
_cell.length_b   1.000
_cell.length_c   1.000
_cell.angle_alpha   90.00
_cell.angle_beta   90.00
_cell.angle_gamma   90.00
#
_symmetry.space_group_name_H-M   'P 1'
#
loop_
_entity.id
_entity.type
_entity.pdbx_description
1 polymer ?
#
loop_
_entity_poly.entity_id
_entity_poly.type
_entity_poly.pdbx_seq_one_letter_code
_entity_poly.pdbx_strand_id
1 'polypeptide(L)'
;MPQPSNPSERLQKYLARCGHGSRRRAELLIEQGLVLVNGKKATLGDKITPGRDTVLLHGETITPPRALTVMYHKTSGTITSTHDTHDRLTVMDMLPKKMIEAGVLPAGRLDLETEGLLILTNDGDLQHRITHPRYECTKEYFVVLSRPPSDRELAALRNGVFLPDVGKKTSPAELNRLRRKRDGSASIHIRIHEGAVSRIEQRATAVCRL
;
A
#
# COMPACT_ATOMS: atom_id res chain seq x y z
N MET A 1 24.76 15.47 22.33
CA MET A 1 24.47 14.06 22.06
C MET A 1 24.59 13.83 20.55
N PRO A 2 25.38 12.88 20.05
CA PRO A 2 25.43 12.61 18.62
C PRO A 2 24.05 12.17 18.14
N GLN A 3 23.55 12.83 17.12
CA GLN A 3 22.32 12.43 16.43
C GLN A 3 22.50 11.01 15.90
N PRO A 4 21.49 10.12 15.98
CA PRO A 4 21.60 8.80 15.39
C PRO A 4 21.87 8.98 13.89
N SER A 5 22.96 8.39 13.40
CA SER A 5 23.34 8.45 12.00
C SER A 5 22.22 7.84 11.16
N ASN A 6 21.52 8.65 10.37
CA ASN A 6 20.55 8.16 9.42
C ASN A 6 21.23 7.13 8.51
N PRO A 7 20.64 5.96 8.30
CA PRO A 7 21.23 4.97 7.41
C PRO A 7 21.30 5.51 5.98
N SER A 8 22.35 5.12 5.26
CA SER A 8 22.50 5.44 3.84
C SER A 8 21.33 4.87 3.03
N GLU A 9 20.76 5.66 2.14
CA GLU A 9 19.68 5.25 1.25
C GLU A 9 19.98 5.58 -0.22
N ARG A 10 19.28 4.90 -1.15
CA ARG A 10 19.38 5.17 -2.58
C ARG A 10 18.88 6.57 -2.91
N LEU A 11 19.60 7.30 -3.77
CA LEU A 11 19.27 8.68 -4.14
C LEU A 11 17.86 8.82 -4.74
N GLN A 12 17.44 7.90 -5.63
CA GLN A 12 16.07 7.91 -6.17
C GLN A 12 14.98 7.69 -5.11
N LYS A 13 15.29 6.95 -4.00
CA LYS A 13 14.37 6.83 -2.86
C LYS A 13 14.24 8.18 -2.14
N TYR A 14 15.34 8.87 -1.93
CA TYR A 14 15.37 10.20 -1.31
C TYR A 14 14.60 11.23 -2.13
N LEU A 15 14.86 11.32 -3.45
CA LEU A 15 14.16 12.22 -4.37
C LEU A 15 12.64 11.99 -4.37
N ALA A 16 12.22 10.72 -4.43
CA ALA A 16 10.81 10.37 -4.37
C ALA A 16 10.17 10.80 -3.03
N ARG A 17 10.89 10.64 -1.92
CA ARG A 17 10.44 11.08 -0.59
C ARG A 17 10.37 12.59 -0.47
N CYS A 18 11.21 13.33 -1.22
CA CYS A 18 11.14 14.78 -1.32
C CYS A 18 9.99 15.29 -2.23
N GLY A 19 9.16 14.39 -2.78
CA GLY A 19 8.00 14.79 -3.58
C GLY A 19 8.28 14.94 -5.08
N HIS A 20 9.47 14.57 -5.56
CA HIS A 20 9.85 14.70 -6.97
C HIS A 20 9.40 13.50 -7.85
N GLY A 21 8.23 12.94 -7.54
CA GLY A 21 7.60 11.87 -8.30
C GLY A 21 7.97 10.46 -7.82
N SER A 22 7.71 9.45 -8.67
CA SER A 22 8.04 8.06 -8.37
C SER A 22 9.57 7.82 -8.41
N ARG A 23 10.05 6.71 -7.83
CA ARG A 23 11.48 6.32 -7.94
C ARG A 23 11.97 6.25 -9.37
N ARG A 24 11.13 5.75 -10.32
CA ARG A 24 11.46 5.72 -11.76
C ARG A 24 11.57 7.13 -12.33
N ARG A 25 10.71 8.05 -11.92
CA ARG A 25 10.83 9.46 -12.34
C ARG A 25 12.10 10.10 -11.79
N ALA A 26 12.45 9.80 -10.53
CA ALA A 26 13.69 10.26 -9.91
C ALA A 26 14.95 9.73 -10.64
N GLU A 27 14.95 8.49 -11.13
CA GLU A 27 16.03 7.93 -11.95
C GLU A 27 16.21 8.73 -13.25
N LEU A 28 15.13 9.11 -13.93
CA LEU A 28 15.20 9.96 -15.11
C LEU A 28 15.81 11.34 -14.81
N LEU A 29 15.48 11.96 -13.66
CA LEU A 29 16.08 13.24 -13.24
C LEU A 29 17.61 13.10 -13.01
N ILE A 30 18.04 11.98 -12.45
CA ILE A 30 19.47 11.68 -12.27
C ILE A 30 20.17 11.50 -13.62
N GLU A 31 19.61 10.73 -14.54
CA GLU A 31 20.16 10.51 -15.89
C GLU A 31 20.26 11.79 -16.70
N GLN A 32 19.27 12.68 -16.59
CA GLN A 32 19.29 14.00 -17.20
C GLN A 32 20.37 14.93 -16.60
N GLY A 33 20.99 14.52 -15.48
CA GLY A 33 22.03 15.29 -14.80
C GLY A 33 21.53 16.51 -14.05
N LEU A 34 20.27 16.51 -13.67
CA LEU A 34 19.60 17.61 -12.96
C LEU A 34 19.82 17.54 -11.44
N VAL A 35 20.45 16.45 -10.96
CA VAL A 35 20.69 16.19 -9.54
C VAL A 35 22.17 16.29 -9.21
N LEU A 36 22.48 17.06 -8.15
CA LEU A 36 23.84 17.13 -7.59
C LEU A 36 23.81 16.60 -6.15
N VAL A 37 24.86 15.87 -5.77
CA VAL A 37 25.12 15.44 -4.41
C VAL A 37 26.46 16.01 -3.97
N ASN A 38 26.47 16.83 -2.91
CA ASN A 38 27.68 17.52 -2.42
C ASN A 38 28.42 18.28 -3.53
N GLY A 39 27.66 18.93 -4.43
CA GLY A 39 28.18 19.71 -5.56
C GLY A 39 28.66 18.88 -6.77
N LYS A 40 28.59 17.55 -6.73
CA LYS A 40 28.95 16.67 -7.84
C LYS A 40 27.71 16.13 -8.54
N LYS A 41 27.77 15.98 -9.87
CA LYS A 41 26.69 15.37 -10.66
C LYS A 41 26.45 13.93 -10.20
N ALA A 42 25.20 13.64 -9.85
CA ALA A 42 24.78 12.32 -9.40
C ALA A 42 24.68 11.31 -10.58
N THR A 43 24.84 10.04 -10.26
CA THR A 43 24.71 8.92 -11.18
C THR A 43 23.71 7.89 -10.66
N LEU A 44 23.18 7.05 -11.56
CA LEU A 44 22.30 5.96 -11.15
C LEU A 44 23.02 5.02 -10.18
N GLY A 45 22.33 4.68 -9.11
CA GLY A 45 22.87 3.81 -8.08
C GLY A 45 23.52 4.54 -6.90
N ASP A 46 23.72 5.84 -6.99
CA ASP A 46 24.25 6.63 -5.87
C ASP A 46 23.41 6.49 -4.61
N LYS A 47 24.09 6.60 -3.49
CA LYS A 47 23.50 6.60 -2.15
C LYS A 47 23.86 7.89 -1.44
N ILE A 48 22.96 8.33 -0.59
CA ILE A 48 23.17 9.49 0.28
C ILE A 48 22.85 9.14 1.75
N THR A 49 23.42 9.89 2.65
CA THR A 49 23.10 9.86 4.07
C THR A 49 22.30 11.13 4.41
N PRO A 50 20.97 11.04 4.60
CA PRO A 50 20.15 12.21 4.92
C PRO A 50 20.64 12.95 6.17
N GLY A 51 20.68 14.29 6.07
CA GLY A 51 21.21 15.15 7.14
C GLY A 51 22.74 15.32 7.13
N ARG A 52 23.49 14.50 6.37
CA ARG A 52 24.93 14.65 6.14
C ARG A 52 25.21 15.15 4.73
N ASP A 53 24.56 14.54 3.74
CA ASP A 53 24.77 14.89 2.34
C ASP A 53 23.77 15.94 1.88
N THR A 54 24.23 16.92 1.12
CA THR A 54 23.41 17.95 0.49
C THR A 54 23.00 17.50 -0.90
N VAL A 55 21.70 17.44 -1.16
CA VAL A 55 21.14 17.09 -2.46
C VAL A 55 20.48 18.30 -3.09
N LEU A 56 20.88 18.62 -4.31
CA LEU A 56 20.27 19.69 -5.10
C LEU A 56 19.54 19.09 -6.31
N LEU A 57 18.39 19.62 -6.60
CA LEU A 57 17.63 19.38 -7.83
C LEU A 57 17.39 20.71 -8.52
N HIS A 58 17.74 20.83 -9.79
CA HIS A 58 17.70 22.11 -10.54
C HIS A 58 18.45 23.26 -9.86
N GLY A 59 19.49 22.94 -9.07
CA GLY A 59 20.25 23.94 -8.30
C GLY A 59 19.66 24.31 -6.93
N GLU A 60 18.47 23.85 -6.58
CA GLU A 60 17.83 24.09 -5.30
C GLU A 60 18.03 22.92 -4.33
N THR A 61 18.36 23.23 -3.07
CA THR A 61 18.47 22.20 -2.03
C THR A 61 17.10 21.61 -1.71
N ILE A 62 17.02 20.29 -1.78
CA ILE A 62 15.79 19.57 -1.46
C ILE A 62 15.89 18.82 -0.13
N THR A 63 14.81 18.84 0.62
CA THR A 63 14.66 18.11 1.90
C THR A 63 13.32 17.39 1.94
N PRO A 64 13.25 16.17 2.52
CA PRO A 64 11.97 15.48 2.63
C PRO A 64 11.05 16.23 3.59
N PRO A 65 9.74 16.26 3.32
CA PRO A 65 8.75 16.80 4.23
C PRO A 65 8.73 16.02 5.55
N ARG A 66 8.15 16.62 6.57
CA ARG A 66 7.95 15.93 7.85
C ARG A 66 7.13 14.64 7.64
N ALA A 67 7.54 13.57 8.33
CA ALA A 67 6.79 12.31 8.29
C ALA A 67 5.33 12.52 8.73
N LEU A 68 4.42 12.06 7.91
CA LEU A 68 2.97 12.11 8.14
C LEU A 68 2.36 10.76 7.87
N THR A 69 1.57 10.27 8.82
CA THR A 69 0.78 9.04 8.67
C THR A 69 -0.65 9.34 9.11
N VAL A 70 -1.60 8.93 8.29
CA VAL A 70 -3.02 9.21 8.46
C VAL A 70 -3.81 7.92 8.36
N MET A 71 -4.77 7.72 9.26
CA MET A 71 -5.82 6.72 9.10
C MET A 71 -6.94 7.32 8.26
N TYR A 72 -7.24 6.68 7.14
CA TYR A 72 -8.26 7.10 6.21
C TYR A 72 -9.34 6.02 6.10
N HIS A 73 -10.60 6.41 6.18
CA HIS A 73 -11.72 5.52 5.88
C HIS A 73 -12.03 5.61 4.38
N LYS A 74 -11.59 4.61 3.61
CA LYS A 74 -11.92 4.51 2.19
C LYS A 74 -13.40 4.15 2.05
N THR A 75 -14.13 4.88 1.24
CA THR A 75 -15.50 4.58 0.86
C THR A 75 -15.55 3.64 -0.35
N SER A 76 -16.63 2.87 -0.48
CA SER A 76 -16.93 2.12 -1.71
C SER A 76 -17.03 3.08 -2.91
N GLY A 77 -16.76 2.60 -4.11
CA GLY A 77 -16.78 3.39 -5.33
C GLY A 77 -15.52 4.21 -5.61
N THR A 78 -14.50 4.20 -4.74
CA THR A 78 -13.21 4.85 -4.97
C THR A 78 -12.10 3.82 -5.18
N ILE A 79 -11.16 4.08 -6.09
CA ILE A 79 -10.03 3.19 -6.33
C ILE A 79 -8.81 3.59 -5.50
N THR A 80 -8.06 2.61 -5.03
CA THR A 80 -6.77 2.84 -4.36
C THR A 80 -5.66 2.99 -5.39
N SER A 81 -5.55 4.17 -5.96
CA SER A 81 -4.50 4.54 -6.92
C SER A 81 -4.05 5.98 -6.68
N THR A 82 -2.85 6.31 -7.11
CA THR A 82 -2.33 7.68 -7.15
C THR A 82 -2.70 8.42 -8.42
N HIS A 83 -3.12 7.69 -9.44
CA HIS A 83 -3.57 8.21 -10.72
C HIS A 83 -4.41 7.14 -11.41
N ASP A 84 -5.44 7.56 -12.14
CA ASP A 84 -6.26 6.66 -12.96
C ASP A 84 -6.28 7.13 -14.42
N THR A 85 -6.26 6.16 -15.34
CA THR A 85 -6.31 6.42 -16.80
C THR A 85 -7.71 6.33 -17.39
N HIS A 86 -8.72 6.03 -16.55
CA HIS A 86 -10.11 5.82 -16.95
C HIS A 86 -11.06 6.79 -16.26
N ASP A 87 -10.55 7.92 -15.75
CA ASP A 87 -11.31 8.98 -15.07
C ASP A 87 -12.17 8.50 -13.88
N ARG A 88 -11.76 7.39 -13.24
CA ARG A 88 -12.42 6.90 -12.03
C ARG A 88 -11.90 7.65 -10.82
N LEU A 89 -12.79 7.90 -9.86
CA LEU A 89 -12.45 8.59 -8.61
C LEU A 89 -11.42 7.77 -7.80
N THR A 90 -10.31 8.41 -7.45
CA THR A 90 -9.26 7.79 -6.65
C THR A 90 -9.32 8.24 -5.19
N VAL A 91 -8.67 7.49 -4.30
CA VAL A 91 -8.52 7.92 -2.90
C VAL A 91 -7.74 9.24 -2.78
N MET A 92 -6.88 9.56 -3.76
CA MET A 92 -6.13 10.82 -3.76
C MET A 92 -7.02 12.03 -4.04
N ASP A 93 -8.04 11.88 -4.89
CA ASP A 93 -8.99 12.95 -5.23
C ASP A 93 -9.85 13.36 -4.03
N MET A 94 -9.97 12.47 -3.04
CA MET A 94 -10.74 12.70 -1.81
C MET A 94 -9.92 13.36 -0.68
N LEU A 95 -8.62 13.55 -0.89
CA LEU A 95 -7.74 14.07 0.17
C LEU A 95 -7.67 15.60 0.16
N PRO A 96 -7.57 16.22 1.35
CA PRO A 96 -7.23 17.64 1.45
C PRO A 96 -5.91 17.94 0.75
N LYS A 97 -5.83 19.08 0.07
CA LYS A 97 -4.65 19.54 -0.69
C LYS A 97 -3.35 19.46 0.13
N LYS A 98 -3.37 19.85 1.39
CA LYS A 98 -2.21 19.77 2.29
C LYS A 98 -1.65 18.36 2.48
N MET A 99 -2.47 17.32 2.37
CA MET A 99 -2.01 15.92 2.47
C MET A 99 -1.34 15.49 1.17
N ILE A 100 -1.89 15.92 0.02
CA ILE A 100 -1.29 15.69 -1.29
C ILE A 100 0.07 16.37 -1.36
N GLU A 101 0.15 17.63 -0.94
CA GLU A 101 1.40 18.41 -0.87
C GLU A 101 2.43 17.80 0.10
N ALA A 102 1.97 17.18 1.19
CA ALA A 102 2.84 16.43 2.10
C ALA A 102 3.32 15.09 1.50
N GLY A 103 2.85 14.69 0.31
CA GLY A 103 3.30 13.50 -0.40
C GLY A 103 2.82 12.18 0.20
N VAL A 104 1.69 12.15 0.93
CA VAL A 104 1.16 10.89 1.47
C VAL A 104 0.67 9.99 0.34
N LEU A 105 0.92 8.69 0.48
CA LEU A 105 0.54 7.65 -0.47
C LEU A 105 -0.14 6.49 0.27
N PRO A 106 -1.02 5.72 -0.38
CA PRO A 106 -1.65 4.56 0.23
C PRO A 106 -0.63 3.48 0.61
N ALA A 107 -0.68 3.00 1.85
CA ALA A 107 0.08 1.84 2.32
C ALA A 107 -0.75 0.56 2.15
N GLY A 108 -0.81 0.05 0.93
CA GLY A 108 -1.64 -1.07 0.52
C GLY A 108 -2.80 -0.63 -0.37
N ARG A 109 -3.71 -1.55 -0.61
CA ARG A 109 -4.85 -1.33 -1.51
C ARG A 109 -6.10 -1.98 -0.94
N LEU A 110 -7.23 -1.32 -1.11
CA LEU A 110 -8.57 -1.87 -1.01
C LEU A 110 -9.20 -1.81 -2.41
N ASP A 111 -10.00 -2.79 -2.77
CA ASP A 111 -10.66 -2.84 -4.07
C ASP A 111 -11.77 -1.79 -4.16
N LEU A 112 -12.33 -1.60 -5.36
CA LEU A 112 -13.30 -0.55 -5.67
C LEU A 112 -14.47 -0.57 -4.67
N GLU A 113 -15.10 -1.74 -4.51
CA GLU A 113 -16.29 -1.92 -3.67
C GLU A 113 -15.96 -2.13 -2.19
N THR A 114 -14.69 -2.38 -1.85
CA THR A 114 -14.26 -2.57 -0.47
C THR A 114 -14.14 -1.23 0.24
N GLU A 115 -14.72 -1.12 1.42
CA GLU A 115 -14.60 0.04 2.30
C GLU A 115 -13.82 -0.28 3.59
N GLY A 116 -13.34 0.75 4.27
CA GLY A 116 -12.70 0.61 5.57
C GLY A 116 -11.33 1.27 5.68
N LEU A 117 -10.54 0.80 6.64
CA LEU A 117 -9.27 1.42 7.02
C LEU A 117 -8.21 1.28 5.92
N LEU A 118 -7.72 2.41 5.46
CA LEU A 118 -6.56 2.54 4.60
C LEU A 118 -5.54 3.49 5.28
N ILE A 119 -4.31 3.04 5.43
CA ILE A 119 -3.24 3.90 5.94
C ILE A 119 -2.64 4.68 4.77
N LEU A 120 -2.51 5.99 4.94
CA LEU A 120 -1.83 6.88 4.01
C LEU A 120 -0.58 7.42 4.69
N THR A 121 0.57 7.39 4.02
CA THR A 121 1.83 7.85 4.61
C THR A 121 2.83 8.33 3.56
N ASN A 122 3.66 9.30 3.92
CA ASN A 122 4.85 9.67 3.16
C ASN A 122 6.12 8.97 3.68
N ASP A 123 6.00 8.11 4.72
CA ASP A 123 7.07 7.26 5.20
C ASP A 123 7.09 5.94 4.39
N GLY A 124 8.00 5.86 3.42
CA GLY A 124 8.12 4.67 2.57
C GLY A 124 8.62 3.42 3.30
N ASP A 125 9.26 3.55 4.45
CA ASP A 125 9.70 2.39 5.25
C ASP A 125 8.52 1.83 6.04
N LEU A 126 7.65 2.68 6.59
CA LEU A 126 6.38 2.26 7.18
C LEU A 126 5.47 1.62 6.12
N GLN A 127 5.32 2.26 4.94
CA GLN A 127 4.55 1.69 3.82
C GLN A 127 5.05 0.28 3.47
N HIS A 128 6.37 0.10 3.37
CA HIS A 128 6.98 -1.19 3.08
C HIS A 128 6.71 -2.23 4.18
N ARG A 129 6.78 -1.84 5.46
CA ARG A 129 6.45 -2.74 6.59
C ARG A 129 4.99 -3.20 6.57
N ILE A 130 4.05 -2.33 6.20
CA ILE A 130 2.62 -2.66 6.13
C ILE A 130 2.32 -3.57 4.94
N THR A 131 3.02 -3.37 3.80
CA THR A 131 2.63 -3.99 2.53
C THR A 131 3.44 -5.21 2.14
N HIS A 132 4.71 -5.29 2.53
CA HIS A 132 5.60 -6.33 2.07
C HIS A 132 5.36 -7.66 2.81
N PRO A 133 5.20 -8.79 2.10
CA PRO A 133 4.84 -10.10 2.68
C PRO A 133 5.76 -10.57 3.82
N ARG A 134 7.05 -10.22 3.78
CA ARG A 134 8.03 -10.65 4.82
C ARG A 134 7.70 -10.17 6.23
N TYR A 135 6.88 -9.12 6.37
CA TYR A 135 6.51 -8.59 7.69
C TYR A 135 5.20 -9.16 8.21
N GLU A 136 4.54 -10.00 7.41
CA GLU A 136 3.32 -10.71 7.80
C GLU A 136 2.26 -9.81 8.46
N CYS A 137 2.19 -8.54 8.02
CA CYS A 137 1.23 -7.59 8.57
C CYS A 137 -0.19 -8.11 8.37
N THR A 138 -0.80 -8.51 9.47
CA THR A 138 -2.15 -9.10 9.48
C THR A 138 -3.20 -8.06 9.12
N LYS A 139 -4.17 -8.48 8.30
CA LYS A 139 -5.35 -7.69 7.92
C LYS A 139 -6.60 -8.48 8.22
N GLU A 140 -7.58 -7.85 8.86
CA GLU A 140 -8.87 -8.45 9.16
C GLU A 140 -9.96 -7.78 8.32
N TYR A 141 -10.80 -8.61 7.73
CA TYR A 141 -11.90 -8.19 6.87
C TYR A 141 -13.22 -8.74 7.39
N PHE A 142 -14.23 -7.88 7.42
CA PHE A 142 -15.60 -8.27 7.60
C PHE A 142 -16.22 -8.54 6.23
N VAL A 143 -16.62 -9.78 5.98
CA VAL A 143 -17.16 -10.23 4.69
C VAL A 143 -18.62 -10.61 4.87
N VAL A 144 -19.49 -10.06 4.01
CA VAL A 144 -20.89 -10.45 3.91
C VAL A 144 -21.03 -11.46 2.77
N LEU A 145 -21.68 -12.56 3.04
CA LEU A 145 -21.91 -13.67 2.13
C LEU A 145 -23.41 -13.76 1.81
N SER A 146 -23.76 -14.07 0.57
CA SER A 146 -25.16 -14.26 0.14
C SER A 146 -25.84 -15.44 0.84
N ARG A 147 -25.09 -16.42 1.30
CA ARG A 147 -25.52 -17.58 2.07
C ARG A 147 -24.50 -18.01 3.12
N PRO A 148 -24.88 -18.79 4.13
CA PRO A 148 -23.94 -19.40 5.06
C PRO A 148 -23.02 -20.39 4.32
N PRO A 149 -21.70 -20.33 4.56
CA PRO A 149 -20.76 -21.30 4.00
C PRO A 149 -20.92 -22.67 4.69
N SER A 150 -20.69 -23.72 3.92
CA SER A 150 -20.62 -25.11 4.43
C SER A 150 -19.30 -25.33 5.20
N ASP A 151 -19.23 -26.39 6.01
CA ASP A 151 -18.00 -26.76 6.73
C ASP A 151 -16.83 -27.07 5.78
N ARG A 152 -17.12 -27.66 4.60
CA ARG A 152 -16.11 -27.89 3.56
C ARG A 152 -15.54 -26.58 3.02
N GLU A 153 -16.38 -25.59 2.77
CA GLU A 153 -15.98 -24.26 2.29
C GLU A 153 -15.17 -23.52 3.38
N LEU A 154 -15.57 -23.60 4.62
CA LEU A 154 -14.81 -23.04 5.74
C LEU A 154 -13.44 -23.71 5.90
N ALA A 155 -13.38 -25.03 5.76
CA ALA A 155 -12.11 -25.77 5.78
C ALA A 155 -11.20 -25.37 4.62
N ALA A 156 -11.75 -25.19 3.41
CA ALA A 156 -10.99 -24.72 2.26
C ALA A 156 -10.41 -23.31 2.50
N LEU A 157 -11.20 -22.38 3.01
CA LEU A 157 -10.73 -21.02 3.36
C LEU A 157 -9.62 -21.04 4.40
N ARG A 158 -9.75 -21.87 5.45
CA ARG A 158 -8.72 -22.01 6.49
C ARG A 158 -7.41 -22.57 5.95
N ASN A 159 -7.48 -23.53 5.04
CA ASN A 159 -6.30 -24.23 4.49
C ASN A 159 -5.69 -23.51 3.27
N GLY A 160 -6.31 -22.46 2.80
CA GLY A 160 -5.96 -21.75 1.57
C GLY A 160 -6.63 -22.34 0.33
N VAL A 161 -6.99 -21.46 -0.60
CA VAL A 161 -7.75 -21.71 -1.82
C VAL A 161 -6.85 -21.55 -3.04
N PHE A 162 -6.96 -22.40 -4.03
CA PHE A 162 -6.32 -22.20 -5.31
C PHE A 162 -7.07 -21.13 -6.10
N LEU A 163 -6.35 -20.11 -6.57
CA LEU A 163 -6.89 -19.03 -7.41
C LEU A 163 -6.42 -19.23 -8.83
N PRO A 164 -7.33 -19.63 -9.75
CA PRO A 164 -6.99 -19.91 -11.14
C PRO A 164 -6.32 -18.73 -11.85
N ASP A 165 -6.83 -17.52 -11.63
CA ASP A 165 -6.34 -16.28 -12.27
C ASP A 165 -4.89 -15.93 -11.90
N VAL A 166 -4.43 -16.41 -10.75
CA VAL A 166 -3.08 -16.17 -10.23
C VAL A 166 -2.19 -17.41 -10.39
N GLY A 167 -2.80 -18.59 -10.64
CA GLY A 167 -2.10 -19.87 -10.73
C GLY A 167 -1.45 -20.33 -9.42
N LYS A 168 -1.91 -19.81 -8.26
CA LYS A 168 -1.31 -20.09 -6.94
C LYS A 168 -2.37 -20.37 -5.89
N LYS A 169 -1.97 -21.19 -4.91
CA LYS A 169 -2.74 -21.38 -3.69
C LYS A 169 -2.46 -20.21 -2.73
N THR A 170 -3.52 -19.72 -2.09
CA THR A 170 -3.40 -18.68 -1.06
C THR A 170 -2.83 -19.26 0.23
N SER A 171 -2.27 -18.43 1.10
CA SER A 171 -1.91 -18.82 2.45
C SER A 171 -3.15 -19.17 3.28
N PRO A 172 -3.03 -19.93 4.37
CA PRO A 172 -4.09 -20.15 5.34
C PRO A 172 -4.71 -18.85 5.84
N ALA A 173 -6.00 -18.90 6.20
CA ALA A 173 -6.72 -17.76 6.77
C ALA A 173 -7.33 -18.14 8.13
N GLU A 174 -7.30 -17.22 9.08
CA GLU A 174 -8.07 -17.35 10.31
C GLU A 174 -9.50 -16.88 10.07
N LEU A 175 -10.46 -17.71 10.45
CA LEU A 175 -11.89 -17.41 10.33
C LEU A 175 -12.51 -17.26 11.70
N ASN A 176 -13.14 -16.12 11.95
CA ASN A 176 -13.75 -15.79 13.23
C ASN A 176 -15.16 -15.25 13.04
N ARG A 177 -15.98 -15.34 14.11
CA ARG A 177 -17.29 -14.67 14.24
C ARG A 177 -18.25 -14.93 13.07
N LEU A 178 -18.35 -16.18 12.58
CA LEU A 178 -19.38 -16.53 11.62
C LEU A 178 -20.77 -16.27 12.24
N ARG A 179 -21.57 -15.44 11.58
CA ARG A 179 -22.96 -15.15 11.99
C ARG A 179 -23.90 -15.44 10.81
N ARG A 180 -24.92 -16.23 11.05
CA ARG A 180 -26.02 -16.45 10.12
C ARG A 180 -27.10 -15.41 10.40
N LYS A 181 -27.62 -14.78 9.38
CA LYS A 181 -28.69 -13.77 9.48
C LYS A 181 -30.04 -14.39 9.14
N ARG A 182 -31.12 -13.72 9.56
CA ARG A 182 -32.49 -14.18 9.32
C ARG A 182 -32.91 -14.10 7.85
N ASP A 183 -32.27 -13.22 7.06
CA ASP A 183 -32.50 -13.04 5.63
C ASP A 183 -31.80 -14.10 4.77
N GLY A 184 -31.19 -15.12 5.38
CA GLY A 184 -30.46 -16.18 4.68
C GLY A 184 -29.00 -15.84 4.38
N SER A 185 -28.57 -14.61 4.58
CA SER A 185 -27.15 -14.20 4.41
C SER A 185 -26.32 -14.65 5.61
N ALA A 186 -25.01 -14.50 5.49
CA ALA A 186 -24.07 -14.69 6.59
C ALA A 186 -22.99 -13.62 6.59
N SER A 187 -22.31 -13.46 7.72
CA SER A 187 -21.11 -12.62 7.81
C SER A 187 -20.01 -13.35 8.55
N ILE A 188 -18.76 -13.08 8.16
CA ILE A 188 -17.59 -13.73 8.73
C ILE A 188 -16.42 -12.73 8.80
N HIS A 189 -15.61 -12.83 9.83
CA HIS A 189 -14.33 -12.14 9.90
C HIS A 189 -13.23 -13.05 9.36
N ILE A 190 -12.49 -12.57 8.39
CA ILE A 190 -11.37 -13.27 7.75
C ILE A 190 -10.10 -12.49 8.04
N ARG A 191 -9.12 -13.15 8.68
CA ARG A 191 -7.81 -12.58 8.93
C ARG A 191 -6.78 -13.24 8.07
N ILE A 192 -5.98 -12.44 7.35
CA ILE A 192 -4.94 -12.90 6.41
C ILE A 192 -3.65 -12.10 6.57
N HIS A 193 -2.53 -12.69 6.16
CA HIS A 193 -1.21 -12.04 6.10
C HIS A 193 -0.84 -11.57 4.69
N GLU A 194 -1.54 -12.02 3.66
CA GLU A 194 -1.24 -11.70 2.27
C GLU A 194 -1.78 -10.33 1.86
N GLY A 195 -1.02 -9.64 0.99
CA GLY A 195 -1.22 -8.22 0.69
C GLY A 195 -2.18 -7.88 -0.44
N ALA A 196 -3.12 -8.72 -0.86
CA ALA A 196 -4.06 -8.37 -1.91
C ALA A 196 -5.50 -8.65 -1.48
N VAL A 197 -6.31 -7.58 -1.38
CA VAL A 197 -7.74 -7.63 -1.01
C VAL A 197 -8.55 -8.35 -2.07
N SER A 198 -8.26 -8.13 -3.37
CA SER A 198 -8.84 -8.88 -4.50
C SER A 198 -8.81 -10.40 -4.29
N ARG A 199 -7.87 -10.89 -3.49
CA ARG A 199 -7.81 -12.29 -3.11
C ARG A 199 -8.87 -12.71 -2.09
N ILE A 200 -9.47 -11.79 -1.32
CA ILE A 200 -10.56 -12.14 -0.38
C ILE A 200 -11.86 -12.31 -1.14
N GLU A 201 -12.19 -11.37 -2.02
CA GLU A 201 -13.35 -11.51 -2.90
C GLU A 201 -13.21 -12.74 -3.78
N GLN A 202 -12.04 -12.95 -4.40
CA GLN A 202 -11.72 -14.14 -5.16
C GLN A 202 -11.78 -15.43 -4.31
N ARG A 203 -11.30 -15.40 -3.06
CA ARG A 203 -11.41 -16.54 -2.14
C ARG A 203 -12.86 -16.85 -1.81
N ALA A 204 -13.65 -15.83 -1.47
CA ALA A 204 -15.06 -16.01 -1.18
C ALA A 204 -15.83 -16.48 -2.43
N THR A 205 -15.57 -15.88 -3.59
CA THR A 205 -16.18 -16.27 -4.87
C THR A 205 -15.76 -17.67 -5.30
N ALA A 206 -14.49 -18.04 -5.18
CA ALA A 206 -13.98 -19.37 -5.57
C ALA A 206 -14.54 -20.49 -4.71
N VAL A 207 -14.91 -20.19 -3.46
CA VAL A 207 -15.40 -21.20 -2.50
C VAL A 207 -16.90 -21.14 -2.33
N CYS A 208 -17.48 -19.94 -2.20
CA CYS A 208 -18.91 -19.78 -1.83
C CYS A 208 -19.79 -19.40 -3.02
N ARG A 209 -19.26 -19.16 -4.23
CA ARG A 209 -19.94 -18.58 -5.39
C ARG A 209 -20.88 -17.44 -4.93
N LEU A 210 -20.32 -16.24 -4.87
CA LEU A 210 -21.10 -15.02 -4.62
C LEU A 210 -22.14 -14.79 -5.69
#